data_1d5dc046585bb28f37c133b9715af346
#
_entry.id   1d5dc046585bb28f37c133b9715af346
#
_cell.length_a   1.000
_cell.length_b   1.000
_cell.length_c   1.000
_cell.angle_alpha   90.00
_cell.angle_beta   90.00
_cell.angle_gamma   90.00
#
_symmetry.space_group_name_H-M   'P 1'
#
loop_
_entity.id
_entity.type
_entity.pdbx_description
1 polymer ?
#
loop_
_entity_poly.entity_id
_entity_poly.type
_entity_poly.pdbx_seq_one_letter_code
_entity_poly.pdbx_strand_id
1 'polypeptide(L)'
;VALSIDNVKYYWKEPPKGRFMSFKEIASYAFGGIGAYLIVSMSWICMLATTNVFITGTIGITPTDMYILYVIAVVAGIPLTGLRASIVDNTRSKAGKYRPYILLMGIPSALIFVAMVWFPYDKLVNIVGNQIVFGEKTADYLAKCVILLLFNVILQFVYMFFYDAYENLIHVLSPNSQERADVASIKSIIYSLGPSVVNLIMPLVAENVFHTNQTDIRVYRLVFPILGLLGSALLVIVYANTQEKIIQAKTHVIQIKFTDAFKAVAKNKYFWIISLAGWIGFLE
;
A
#
# COMPACT_ATOMS: atom_id res chain seq x y z
N VAL A 1 7.73 -26.11 -20.87
CA VAL A 1 9.03 -25.63 -21.41
C VAL A 1 10.10 -26.04 -20.42
N ALA A 2 11.06 -26.92 -20.86
CA ALA A 2 12.16 -27.31 -19.99
C ALA A 2 13.00 -26.06 -19.63
N LEU A 3 13.33 -25.89 -18.35
CA LEU A 3 14.19 -24.83 -17.85
C LEU A 3 15.66 -25.11 -18.25
N SER A 4 16.01 -24.82 -19.50
CA SER A 4 17.41 -24.75 -19.92
C SER A 4 17.88 -23.30 -19.91
N ILE A 5 19.17 -23.06 -19.66
CA ILE A 5 19.77 -21.72 -19.65
C ILE A 5 19.53 -20.97 -20.96
N ASP A 6 19.58 -21.70 -22.10
CA ASP A 6 19.35 -21.11 -23.41
C ASP A 6 17.88 -20.71 -23.63
N ASN A 7 16.93 -21.51 -23.14
CA ASN A 7 15.52 -21.13 -23.14
C ASN A 7 15.24 -19.90 -22.27
N VAL A 8 15.90 -19.80 -21.11
CA VAL A 8 15.76 -18.61 -20.24
C VAL A 8 16.31 -17.37 -20.94
N LYS A 9 17.46 -17.44 -21.62
CA LYS A 9 18.02 -16.31 -22.38
C LYS A 9 17.12 -15.88 -23.53
N TYR A 10 16.56 -16.81 -24.27
CA TYR A 10 15.68 -16.55 -25.42
C TYR A 10 14.36 -15.89 -24.93
N TYR A 11 13.70 -16.51 -23.96
CA TYR A 11 12.42 -16.02 -23.42
C TYR A 11 12.56 -14.88 -22.40
N TRP A 12 13.79 -14.40 -22.19
CA TRP A 12 14.00 -13.23 -21.30
C TRP A 12 13.32 -11.98 -21.82
N LYS A 13 13.39 -11.74 -23.13
CA LYS A 13 12.81 -10.55 -23.77
C LYS A 13 11.52 -10.85 -24.54
N GLU A 14 11.37 -12.06 -25.04
CA GLU A 14 10.22 -12.47 -25.82
C GLU A 14 9.36 -13.47 -25.06
N PRO A 15 8.02 -13.33 -25.10
CA PRO A 15 7.16 -14.28 -24.42
C PRO A 15 7.21 -15.67 -25.07
N PRO A 16 7.13 -16.77 -24.29
CA PRO A 16 6.99 -18.11 -24.80
C PRO A 16 5.72 -18.29 -25.66
N LYS A 17 5.72 -19.27 -26.58
CA LYS A 17 4.52 -19.56 -27.40
C LYS A 17 3.30 -19.82 -26.53
N GLY A 18 2.20 -19.11 -26.81
CA GLY A 18 0.94 -19.18 -26.06
C GLY A 18 0.93 -18.37 -24.77
N ARG A 19 1.99 -17.62 -24.46
CA ARG A 19 2.08 -16.67 -23.36
C ARG A 19 2.23 -15.24 -23.88
N PHE A 20 1.91 -14.28 -23.03
CA PHE A 20 1.92 -12.84 -23.36
C PHE A 20 2.99 -12.08 -22.60
N MET A 21 3.52 -12.63 -21.51
CA MET A 21 4.55 -12.01 -20.69
C MET A 21 5.91 -12.67 -20.91
N SER A 22 6.95 -11.86 -21.07
CA SER A 22 8.34 -12.35 -21.07
C SER A 22 8.81 -12.66 -19.65
N PHE A 23 9.87 -13.47 -19.52
CA PHE A 23 10.43 -13.78 -18.20
C PHE A 23 10.96 -12.52 -17.48
N LYS A 24 11.49 -11.54 -18.24
CA LYS A 24 11.88 -10.23 -17.69
C LYS A 24 10.70 -9.49 -17.09
N GLU A 25 9.56 -9.50 -17.75
CA GLU A 25 8.34 -8.84 -17.28
C GLU A 25 7.81 -9.49 -16.01
N ILE A 26 7.75 -10.82 -15.98
CA ILE A 26 7.34 -11.61 -14.81
C ILE A 26 8.29 -11.36 -13.63
N ALA A 27 9.61 -11.45 -13.87
CA ALA A 27 10.62 -11.20 -12.84
C ALA A 27 10.54 -9.77 -12.31
N SER A 28 10.41 -8.78 -13.19
CA SER A 28 10.29 -7.38 -12.79
C SER A 28 9.03 -7.11 -11.98
N TYR A 29 7.90 -7.71 -12.35
CA TYR A 29 6.66 -7.58 -11.58
C TYR A 29 6.75 -8.28 -10.22
N ALA A 30 7.28 -9.50 -10.18
CA ALA A 30 7.37 -10.30 -8.97
C ALA A 30 8.45 -9.77 -8.01
N PHE A 31 9.72 -9.65 -8.46
CA PHE A 31 10.80 -9.16 -7.59
C PHE A 31 10.75 -7.66 -7.34
N GLY A 32 10.38 -6.86 -8.34
CA GLY A 32 10.11 -5.44 -8.15
C GLY A 32 8.96 -5.19 -7.18
N GLY A 33 8.04 -6.16 -7.08
CA GLY A 33 6.96 -6.20 -6.09
C GLY A 33 7.44 -6.21 -4.64
N ILE A 34 8.66 -6.67 -4.34
CA ILE A 34 9.25 -6.49 -3.00
C ILE A 34 9.20 -5.01 -2.61
N GLY A 35 9.49 -4.10 -3.56
CA GLY A 35 9.41 -2.66 -3.31
C GLY A 35 8.01 -2.18 -2.93
N ALA A 36 6.98 -2.71 -3.60
CA ALA A 36 5.59 -2.42 -3.22
C ALA A 36 5.31 -2.87 -1.78
N TYR A 37 5.77 -4.06 -1.41
CA TYR A 37 5.52 -4.62 -0.08
C TYR A 37 6.41 -4.05 1.03
N LEU A 38 7.55 -3.46 0.72
CA LEU A 38 8.26 -2.61 1.68
C LEU A 38 7.41 -1.40 2.06
N ILE A 39 6.78 -0.73 1.08
CA ILE A 39 5.86 0.39 1.34
C ILE A 39 4.60 -0.07 2.07
N VAL A 40 4.05 -1.24 1.72
CA VAL A 40 2.92 -1.87 2.45
C VAL A 40 3.30 -2.14 3.91
N SER A 41 4.51 -2.61 4.18
CA SER A 41 4.98 -2.85 5.56
C SER A 41 5.09 -1.56 6.37
N MET A 42 5.51 -0.45 5.72
CA MET A 42 5.48 0.88 6.36
C MET A 42 4.04 1.28 6.73
N SER A 43 3.04 0.92 5.89
CA SER A 43 1.65 1.22 6.19
C SER A 43 1.14 0.47 7.42
N TRP A 44 1.52 -0.78 7.61
CA TRP A 44 1.13 -1.57 8.79
C TRP A 44 1.67 -1.00 10.09
N ILE A 45 2.81 -0.30 10.03
CA ILE A 45 3.41 0.37 11.19
C ILE A 45 2.77 1.74 11.46
N CYS A 46 2.37 2.47 10.42
CA CYS A 46 1.97 3.88 10.53
C CYS A 46 0.46 4.10 10.47
N MET A 47 -0.30 3.19 9.84
CA MET A 47 -1.75 3.39 9.74
C MET A 47 -2.48 2.93 10.99
N LEU A 48 -3.59 3.61 11.29
CA LEU A 48 -4.42 3.40 12.47
C LEU A 48 -5.19 2.06 12.49
N ALA A 49 -5.07 1.24 11.44
CA ALA A 49 -5.87 0.03 11.26
C ALA A 49 -5.64 -1.06 12.33
N THR A 50 -4.47 -1.11 12.92
CA THR A 50 -4.10 -2.09 13.94
C THR A 50 -3.32 -1.45 15.07
N THR A 51 -3.42 -1.99 16.28
CA THR A 51 -2.54 -1.62 17.40
C THR A 51 -1.10 -1.87 17.02
N ASN A 52 -0.29 -0.84 17.02
CA ASN A 52 1.11 -0.95 16.63
C ASN A 52 2.04 -0.19 17.58
N VAL A 53 3.28 -0.64 17.61
CA VAL A 53 4.31 -0.11 18.51
C VAL A 53 4.62 1.36 18.23
N PHE A 54 4.53 1.80 16.97
CA PHE A 54 4.82 3.18 16.61
C PHE A 54 3.79 4.16 17.17
N ILE A 55 2.49 3.92 16.96
CA ILE A 55 1.44 4.86 17.38
C ILE A 55 1.24 4.81 18.89
N THR A 56 1.15 3.61 19.46
CA THR A 56 0.87 3.45 20.89
C THR A 56 2.12 3.56 21.76
N GLY A 57 3.22 2.92 21.35
CA GLY A 57 4.45 2.87 22.15
C GLY A 57 5.36 4.08 21.94
N THR A 58 5.48 4.59 20.71
CA THR A 58 6.41 5.70 20.39
C THR A 58 5.74 7.08 20.51
N ILE A 59 4.53 7.25 19.92
CA ILE A 59 3.81 8.54 19.98
C ILE A 59 3.03 8.68 21.28
N GLY A 60 2.59 7.57 21.88
CA GLY A 60 1.90 7.52 23.16
C GLY A 60 0.38 7.73 23.04
N ILE A 61 -0.23 7.36 21.92
CA ILE A 61 -1.69 7.39 21.78
C ILE A 61 -2.29 6.14 22.39
N THR A 62 -3.35 6.30 23.19
CA THR A 62 -4.03 5.13 23.77
C THR A 62 -4.67 4.25 22.71
N PRO A 63 -4.73 2.92 22.89
CA PRO A 63 -5.38 2.04 21.91
C PRO A 63 -6.84 2.43 21.63
N THR A 64 -7.58 2.86 22.63
CA THR A 64 -8.98 3.31 22.48
C THR A 64 -9.09 4.52 21.55
N ASP A 65 -8.24 5.53 21.76
CA ASP A 65 -8.24 6.73 20.91
C ASP A 65 -7.76 6.40 19.49
N MET A 66 -6.79 5.52 19.36
CA MET A 66 -6.33 5.05 18.05
C MET A 66 -7.48 4.42 17.25
N TYR A 67 -8.32 3.57 17.87
CA TYR A 67 -9.48 3.00 17.18
C TYR A 67 -10.55 4.04 16.85
N ILE A 68 -10.78 5.04 17.72
CA ILE A 68 -11.69 6.15 17.41
C ILE A 68 -11.20 6.92 16.18
N LEU A 69 -9.91 7.27 16.15
CA LEU A 69 -9.29 7.94 15.01
C LEU A 69 -9.35 7.08 13.73
N TYR A 70 -9.18 5.75 13.86
CA TYR A 70 -9.32 4.82 12.75
C TYR A 70 -10.73 4.87 12.14
N VAL A 71 -11.77 4.80 12.97
CA VAL A 71 -13.16 4.88 12.47
C VAL A 71 -13.40 6.19 11.74
N ILE A 72 -12.91 7.32 12.27
CA ILE A 72 -13.03 8.63 11.63
C ILE A 72 -12.28 8.63 10.28
N ALA A 73 -11.05 8.10 10.24
CA ALA A 73 -10.25 8.02 9.02
C ALA A 73 -10.93 7.14 7.94
N VAL A 74 -11.53 6.01 8.32
CA VAL A 74 -12.28 5.13 7.41
C VAL A 74 -13.50 5.84 6.84
N VAL A 75 -14.30 6.50 7.68
CA VAL A 75 -15.48 7.25 7.23
C VAL A 75 -15.07 8.37 6.25
N ALA A 76 -14.00 9.11 6.55
CA ALA A 76 -13.44 10.11 5.64
C ALA A 76 -12.89 9.48 4.35
N GLY A 77 -12.43 8.22 4.39
CA GLY A 77 -11.91 7.46 3.26
C GLY A 77 -12.98 6.98 2.27
N ILE A 78 -14.24 6.82 2.69
CA ILE A 78 -15.32 6.30 1.81
C ILE A 78 -15.47 7.13 0.52
N PRO A 79 -15.64 8.47 0.55
CA PRO A 79 -15.73 9.26 -0.68
C PRO A 79 -14.43 9.24 -1.48
N LEU A 80 -13.27 9.14 -0.82
CA LEU A 80 -11.97 9.04 -1.49
C LEU A 80 -11.83 7.75 -2.29
N THR A 81 -12.43 6.64 -1.83
CA THR A 81 -12.45 5.37 -2.57
C THR A 81 -13.21 5.51 -3.89
N GLY A 82 -14.39 6.13 -3.87
CA GLY A 82 -15.15 6.42 -5.10
C GLY A 82 -14.39 7.34 -6.08
N LEU A 83 -13.70 8.34 -5.55
CA LEU A 83 -12.86 9.24 -6.34
C LEU A 83 -11.70 8.50 -7.00
N ARG A 84 -10.96 7.64 -6.25
CA ARG A 84 -9.88 6.82 -6.81
C ARG A 84 -10.36 5.92 -7.94
N ALA A 85 -11.45 5.20 -7.72
CA ALA A 85 -12.05 4.33 -8.74
C ALA A 85 -12.39 5.13 -10.01
N SER A 86 -13.05 6.28 -9.86
CA SER A 86 -13.40 7.15 -10.99
C SER A 86 -12.16 7.64 -11.76
N ILE A 87 -11.10 8.03 -11.07
CA ILE A 87 -9.85 8.47 -11.70
C ILE A 87 -9.22 7.33 -12.51
N VAL A 88 -9.09 6.14 -11.91
CA VAL A 88 -8.53 4.97 -12.60
C VAL A 88 -9.38 4.56 -13.80
N ASP A 89 -10.70 4.53 -13.65
CA ASP A 89 -11.60 4.10 -14.73
C ASP A 89 -11.61 5.09 -15.92
N ASN A 90 -11.35 6.35 -15.67
CA ASN A 90 -11.25 7.36 -16.71
C ASN A 90 -9.83 7.55 -17.28
N THR A 91 -8.84 6.84 -16.75
CA THR A 91 -7.45 6.93 -17.22
C THR A 91 -7.28 6.30 -18.59
N ARG A 92 -6.79 7.09 -19.56
CA ARG A 92 -6.52 6.70 -20.95
C ARG A 92 -5.08 7.03 -21.35
N SER A 93 -4.15 6.72 -20.45
CA SER A 93 -2.72 6.99 -20.65
C SER A 93 -2.10 6.01 -21.65
N LYS A 94 -1.10 6.48 -22.42
CA LYS A 94 -0.26 5.61 -23.27
C LYS A 94 0.53 4.58 -22.45
N ALA A 95 0.78 4.89 -21.18
CA ALA A 95 1.48 3.98 -20.26
C ALA A 95 0.56 2.90 -19.67
N GLY A 96 -0.74 2.98 -19.90
CA GLY A 96 -1.75 2.06 -19.35
C GLY A 96 -2.66 2.72 -18.33
N LYS A 97 -3.54 1.91 -17.73
CA LYS A 97 -4.55 2.33 -16.74
C LYS A 97 -3.98 2.36 -15.32
N TYR A 98 -3.19 1.36 -14.93
CA TYR A 98 -2.67 1.18 -13.56
C TYR A 98 -1.20 1.58 -13.41
N ARG A 99 -0.36 1.29 -14.42
CA ARG A 99 1.10 1.53 -14.36
C ARG A 99 1.49 2.95 -13.94
N PRO A 100 0.89 4.04 -14.46
CA PRO A 100 1.28 5.39 -14.06
C PRO A 100 1.17 5.61 -12.55
N TYR A 101 0.15 5.05 -11.93
CA TYR A 101 -0.15 5.26 -10.52
C TYR A 101 0.78 4.51 -9.57
N ILE A 102 1.49 3.49 -10.07
CA ILE A 102 2.52 2.80 -9.26
C ILE A 102 3.63 3.77 -8.85
N LEU A 103 4.08 4.63 -9.75
CA LEU A 103 5.09 5.65 -9.43
C LEU A 103 4.45 6.91 -8.87
N LEU A 104 3.40 7.42 -9.54
CA LEU A 104 2.76 8.69 -9.18
C LEU A 104 2.18 8.69 -7.77
N MET A 105 1.76 7.54 -7.25
CA MET A 105 1.21 7.39 -5.91
C MET A 105 2.11 6.58 -4.98
N GLY A 106 2.93 5.66 -5.51
CA GLY A 106 3.82 4.83 -4.69
C GLY A 106 4.96 5.63 -4.06
N ILE A 107 5.64 6.47 -4.84
CA ILE A 107 6.72 7.33 -4.32
C ILE A 107 6.18 8.35 -3.31
N PRO A 108 5.09 9.12 -3.59
CA PRO A 108 4.49 9.98 -2.58
C PRO A 108 4.04 9.24 -1.32
N SER A 109 3.53 8.00 -1.43
CA SER A 109 3.16 7.21 -0.26
C SER A 109 4.37 6.96 0.65
N ALA A 110 5.51 6.53 0.07
CA ALA A 110 6.74 6.34 0.82
C ALA A 110 7.21 7.64 1.50
N LEU A 111 7.14 8.78 0.79
CA LEU A 111 7.50 10.08 1.34
C LEU A 111 6.58 10.51 2.48
N ILE A 112 5.28 10.25 2.39
CA ILE A 112 4.32 10.57 3.47
C ILE A 112 4.61 9.71 4.71
N PHE A 113 4.92 8.41 4.56
CA PHE A 113 5.34 7.57 5.68
C PHE A 113 6.63 8.09 6.33
N VAL A 114 7.62 8.48 5.52
CA VAL A 114 8.84 9.11 6.05
C VAL A 114 8.52 10.41 6.77
N ALA A 115 7.69 11.27 6.19
CA ALA A 115 7.28 12.53 6.83
C ALA A 115 6.56 12.30 8.16
N MET A 116 5.72 11.25 8.23
CA MET A 116 4.99 10.89 9.45
C MET A 116 5.94 10.49 10.60
N VAL A 117 6.99 9.69 10.34
CA VAL A 117 7.94 9.29 11.40
C VAL A 117 8.94 10.39 11.74
N TRP A 118 9.22 11.31 10.82
CA TRP A 118 10.08 12.46 11.05
C TRP A 118 9.36 13.65 11.67
N PHE A 119 8.03 13.60 11.75
CA PHE A 119 7.26 14.69 12.37
C PHE A 119 7.67 14.88 13.84
N PRO A 120 7.90 16.11 14.30
CA PRO A 120 8.40 16.41 15.63
C PRO A 120 7.27 16.42 16.67
N TYR A 121 6.71 15.25 16.99
CA TYR A 121 5.60 15.11 17.95
C TYR A 121 5.91 15.70 19.33
N ASP A 122 7.18 15.59 19.76
CA ASP A 122 7.61 16.09 21.07
C ASP A 122 7.59 17.63 21.18
N LYS A 123 7.69 18.32 20.04
CA LYS A 123 7.67 19.78 20.01
C LYS A 123 6.27 20.38 20.04
N LEU A 124 5.22 19.56 19.91
CA LEU A 124 3.85 20.04 19.91
C LEU A 124 3.48 20.70 21.25
N VAL A 125 3.99 20.19 22.37
CA VAL A 125 3.78 20.80 23.68
C VAL A 125 4.23 22.26 23.74
N ASN A 126 5.29 22.61 23.01
CA ASN A 126 5.80 23.99 22.96
C ASN A 126 4.92 24.92 22.11
N ILE A 127 4.06 24.36 21.24
CA ILE A 127 3.20 25.12 20.33
C ILE A 127 1.81 25.30 20.92
N VAL A 128 1.21 24.22 21.43
CA VAL A 128 -0.18 24.21 21.89
C VAL A 128 -0.32 24.19 23.41
N GLY A 129 0.79 24.01 24.15
CA GLY A 129 0.79 23.90 25.59
C GLY A 129 0.41 22.51 26.10
N ASN A 130 0.39 22.38 27.43
CA ASN A 130 0.09 21.14 28.14
C ASN A 130 -1.15 21.28 29.07
N GLN A 131 -2.05 22.24 28.76
CA GLN A 131 -3.29 22.39 29.53
C GLN A 131 -4.28 21.26 29.21
N ILE A 132 -5.05 20.87 30.20
CA ILE A 132 -6.16 19.92 30.03
C ILE A 132 -7.27 20.62 29.25
N VAL A 133 -7.67 20.02 28.12
CA VAL A 133 -8.67 20.58 27.19
C VAL A 133 -9.96 19.76 27.22
N PHE A 134 -9.84 18.41 27.24
CA PHE A 134 -11.01 17.54 27.19
C PHE A 134 -10.83 16.31 28.08
N GLY A 135 -11.67 16.22 29.14
CA GLY A 135 -11.54 15.18 30.14
C GLY A 135 -10.19 15.23 30.84
N GLU A 136 -9.39 14.16 30.70
CA GLU A 136 -8.01 14.07 31.21
C GLU A 136 -6.96 14.34 30.12
N LYS A 137 -7.38 14.70 28.89
CA LYS A 137 -6.50 14.83 27.73
C LYS A 137 -5.95 16.24 27.62
N THR A 138 -4.63 16.31 27.40
CA THR A 138 -3.89 17.56 27.24
C THR A 138 -3.94 18.08 25.80
N ALA A 139 -3.65 19.37 25.60
CA ALA A 139 -3.69 20.01 24.29
C ALA A 139 -2.67 19.37 23.31
N ASP A 140 -1.47 19.06 23.77
CA ASP A 140 -0.45 18.40 22.96
C ASP A 140 -0.87 16.97 22.54
N TYR A 141 -1.52 16.22 23.43
CA TYR A 141 -2.05 14.90 23.13
C TYR A 141 -3.12 14.97 22.03
N LEU A 142 -4.08 15.90 22.14
CA LEU A 142 -5.09 16.09 21.10
C LEU A 142 -4.48 16.56 19.77
N ALA A 143 -3.46 17.41 19.82
CA ALA A 143 -2.73 17.82 18.62
C ALA A 143 -2.05 16.62 17.92
N LYS A 144 -1.43 15.70 18.67
CA LYS A 144 -0.88 14.43 18.12
C LYS A 144 -1.97 13.61 17.43
N CYS A 145 -3.15 13.47 18.07
CA CYS A 145 -4.30 12.78 17.50
C CYS A 145 -4.74 13.39 16.16
N VAL A 146 -4.87 14.72 16.10
CA VAL A 146 -5.29 15.43 14.88
C VAL A 146 -4.26 15.26 13.76
N ILE A 147 -2.98 15.37 14.05
CA ILE A 147 -1.91 15.21 13.06
C ILE A 147 -1.87 13.78 12.51
N LEU A 148 -1.98 12.79 13.40
CA LEU A 148 -2.07 11.38 12.98
C LEU A 148 -3.31 11.12 12.11
N LEU A 149 -4.45 11.69 12.45
CA LEU A 149 -5.65 11.61 11.66
C LEU A 149 -5.46 12.22 10.27
N LEU A 150 -4.86 13.41 10.18
CA LEU A 150 -4.58 14.07 8.89
C LEU A 150 -3.65 13.21 8.01
N PHE A 151 -2.54 12.69 8.56
CA PHE A 151 -1.68 11.77 7.83
C PHE A 151 -2.45 10.53 7.33
N ASN A 152 -3.27 9.94 8.19
CA ASN A 152 -4.05 8.75 7.82
C ASN A 152 -5.11 9.04 6.75
N VAL A 153 -5.81 10.17 6.81
CA VAL A 153 -6.77 10.55 5.75
C VAL A 153 -6.06 10.77 4.40
N ILE A 154 -4.88 11.41 4.41
CA ILE A 154 -4.08 11.56 3.18
C ILE A 154 -3.63 10.18 2.66
N LEU A 155 -3.19 9.29 3.53
CA LEU A 155 -2.78 7.94 3.18
C LEU A 155 -3.96 7.08 2.68
N GLN A 156 -5.17 7.29 3.17
CA GLN A 156 -6.39 6.65 2.61
C GLN A 156 -6.60 6.98 1.14
N PHE A 157 -6.09 8.11 0.67
CA PHE A 157 -6.12 8.44 -0.76
C PHE A 157 -4.84 7.96 -1.47
N VAL A 158 -3.68 8.45 -1.07
CA VAL A 158 -2.42 8.28 -1.82
C VAL A 158 -1.93 6.83 -1.75
N TYR A 159 -1.81 6.28 -0.55
CA TYR A 159 -1.32 4.91 -0.36
C TYR A 159 -2.31 3.87 -0.90
N MET A 160 -3.61 4.02 -0.60
CA MET A 160 -4.60 3.07 -1.10
C MET A 160 -4.73 3.13 -2.63
N PHE A 161 -4.50 4.30 -3.24
CA PHE A 161 -4.46 4.42 -4.70
C PHE A 161 -3.30 3.62 -5.30
N PHE A 162 -2.11 3.77 -4.71
CA PHE A 162 -0.93 2.98 -5.09
C PHE A 162 -1.17 1.48 -4.93
N TYR A 163 -1.67 1.07 -3.76
CA TYR A 163 -1.92 -0.32 -3.44
C TYR A 163 -2.93 -0.95 -4.41
N ASP A 164 -4.07 -0.30 -4.64
CA ASP A 164 -5.09 -0.73 -5.60
C ASP A 164 -4.52 -0.83 -7.01
N ALA A 165 -3.70 0.13 -7.44
CA ALA A 165 -3.09 0.13 -8.76
C ALA A 165 -2.10 -1.04 -8.93
N TYR A 166 -1.28 -1.32 -7.92
CA TYR A 166 -0.31 -2.43 -7.96
C TYR A 166 -1.01 -3.79 -7.94
N GLU A 167 -2.01 -3.98 -7.05
CA GLU A 167 -2.77 -5.23 -6.96
C GLU A 167 -3.55 -5.54 -8.24
N ASN A 168 -4.16 -4.51 -8.86
CA ASN A 168 -4.95 -4.70 -10.08
C ASN A 168 -4.10 -4.74 -11.36
N LEU A 169 -2.82 -4.38 -11.32
CA LEU A 169 -1.95 -4.40 -12.50
C LEU A 169 -1.91 -5.78 -13.15
N ILE A 170 -1.88 -6.87 -12.38
CA ILE A 170 -1.81 -8.24 -12.90
C ILE A 170 -2.97 -8.58 -13.85
N HIS A 171 -4.14 -8.00 -13.63
CA HIS A 171 -5.33 -8.27 -14.44
C HIS A 171 -5.22 -7.74 -15.87
N VAL A 172 -4.33 -6.78 -16.10
CA VAL A 172 -4.12 -6.15 -17.42
C VAL A 172 -2.79 -6.50 -18.08
N LEU A 173 -1.89 -7.22 -17.36
CA LEU A 173 -0.60 -7.65 -17.91
C LEU A 173 -0.72 -8.80 -18.91
N SER A 174 -1.72 -9.67 -18.78
CA SER A 174 -1.94 -10.78 -19.73
C SER A 174 -3.42 -11.03 -19.94
N PRO A 175 -3.88 -11.29 -21.17
CA PRO A 175 -5.23 -11.78 -21.44
C PRO A 175 -5.41 -13.24 -21.01
N ASN A 176 -4.33 -14.04 -20.88
CA ASN A 176 -4.38 -15.44 -20.49
C ASN A 176 -4.58 -15.56 -18.97
N SER A 177 -5.72 -16.15 -18.55
CA SER A 177 -6.05 -16.33 -17.13
C SER A 177 -5.08 -17.26 -16.39
N GLN A 178 -4.60 -18.33 -17.06
CA GLN A 178 -3.64 -19.24 -16.46
C GLN A 178 -2.30 -18.54 -16.21
N GLU A 179 -1.83 -17.74 -17.16
CA GLU A 179 -0.60 -16.97 -16.99
C GLU A 179 -0.70 -15.97 -15.85
N ARG A 180 -1.85 -15.28 -15.70
CA ARG A 180 -2.11 -14.40 -14.55
C ARG A 180 -2.06 -15.16 -13.21
N ALA A 181 -2.65 -16.37 -13.16
CA ALA A 181 -2.62 -17.22 -11.97
C ALA A 181 -1.20 -17.68 -11.62
N ASP A 182 -0.41 -18.10 -12.62
CA ASP A 182 1.00 -18.49 -12.42
C ASP A 182 1.82 -17.32 -11.85
N VAL A 183 1.67 -16.12 -12.43
CA VAL A 183 2.38 -14.91 -11.97
C VAL A 183 1.91 -14.46 -10.60
N ALA A 184 0.60 -14.56 -10.32
CA ALA A 184 0.06 -14.26 -8.99
C ALA A 184 0.62 -15.20 -7.92
N SER A 185 0.80 -16.49 -8.24
CA SER A 185 1.39 -17.46 -7.32
C SER A 185 2.85 -17.13 -7.02
N ILE A 186 3.66 -16.78 -8.03
CA ILE A 186 5.04 -16.33 -7.85
C ILE A 186 5.08 -15.04 -6.99
N LYS A 187 4.21 -14.07 -7.31
CA LYS A 187 4.06 -12.84 -6.54
C LYS A 187 3.77 -13.14 -5.07
N SER A 188 2.85 -14.06 -4.77
CA SER A 188 2.45 -14.39 -3.39
C SER A 188 3.61 -14.95 -2.56
N ILE A 189 4.49 -15.76 -3.16
CA ILE A 189 5.70 -16.25 -2.49
C ILE A 189 6.65 -15.10 -2.16
N ILE A 190 6.86 -14.19 -3.10
CA ILE A 190 7.78 -13.06 -2.96
C ILE A 190 7.18 -11.98 -2.04
N TYR A 191 5.85 -11.86 -2.02
CA TYR A 191 5.10 -10.93 -1.17
C TYR A 191 5.50 -10.99 0.30
N SER A 192 5.66 -12.20 0.85
CA SER A 192 6.01 -12.39 2.25
C SER A 192 7.43 -11.89 2.61
N LEU A 193 8.31 -11.69 1.62
CA LEU A 193 9.68 -11.21 1.88
C LEU A 193 9.72 -9.76 2.35
N GLY A 194 8.86 -8.88 1.84
CA GLY A 194 8.83 -7.48 2.24
C GLY A 194 8.60 -7.29 3.74
N PRO A 195 7.47 -7.75 4.31
CA PRO A 195 7.22 -7.70 5.75
C PRO A 195 8.28 -8.43 6.57
N SER A 196 8.78 -9.58 6.09
CA SER A 196 9.81 -10.35 6.80
C SER A 196 11.12 -9.56 6.95
N VAL A 197 11.53 -8.85 5.90
CA VAL A 197 12.71 -7.97 5.93
C VAL A 197 12.52 -6.84 6.94
N VAL A 198 11.36 -6.20 6.96
CA VAL A 198 11.06 -5.10 7.90
C VAL A 198 11.02 -5.61 9.33
N ASN A 199 10.32 -6.72 9.59
CA ASN A 199 10.24 -7.34 10.91
C ASN A 199 11.59 -7.80 11.46
N LEU A 200 12.55 -8.13 10.59
CA LEU A 200 13.92 -8.47 10.96
C LEU A 200 14.77 -7.21 11.19
N ILE A 201 14.70 -6.23 10.31
CA ILE A 201 15.55 -5.04 10.36
C ILE A 201 15.21 -4.16 11.57
N MET A 202 13.93 -3.99 11.90
CA MET A 202 13.50 -3.09 12.98
C MET A 202 14.12 -3.44 14.34
N PRO A 203 14.02 -4.68 14.87
CA PRO A 203 14.67 -5.05 16.13
C PRO A 203 16.20 -5.02 16.03
N LEU A 204 16.80 -5.47 14.90
CA LEU A 204 18.24 -5.46 14.74
C LEU A 204 18.84 -4.04 14.82
N VAL A 205 18.17 -3.07 14.20
CA VAL A 205 18.58 -1.66 14.28
C VAL A 205 18.38 -1.10 15.68
N ALA A 206 17.26 -1.46 16.34
CA ALA A 206 17.00 -1.01 17.70
C ALA A 206 18.09 -1.47 18.67
N GLU A 207 18.44 -2.76 18.64
CA GLU A 207 19.41 -3.37 19.57
C GLU A 207 20.87 -3.01 19.22
N ASN A 208 21.26 -3.15 17.94
CA ASN A 208 22.70 -3.06 17.59
C ASN A 208 23.16 -1.64 17.22
N VAL A 209 22.25 -0.75 16.78
CA VAL A 209 22.62 0.60 16.39
C VAL A 209 22.31 1.61 17.49
N PHE A 210 21.12 1.49 18.08
CA PHE A 210 20.66 2.46 19.08
C PHE A 210 20.71 1.95 20.52
N HIS A 211 21.00 0.66 20.74
CA HIS A 211 21.01 0.00 22.05
C HIS A 211 19.73 0.26 22.84
N THR A 212 18.59 0.17 22.17
CA THR A 212 17.25 0.48 22.68
C THR A 212 16.23 -0.55 22.20
N ASN A 213 14.97 -0.31 22.49
CA ASN A 213 13.87 -1.14 22.02
C ASN A 213 13.16 -0.49 20.81
N GLN A 214 12.18 -1.19 20.24
CA GLN A 214 11.44 -0.75 19.04
C GLN A 214 10.51 0.46 19.29
N THR A 215 10.36 0.94 20.53
CA THR A 215 9.56 2.13 20.83
C THR A 215 10.32 3.44 20.58
N ASP A 216 11.64 3.37 20.35
CA ASP A 216 12.44 4.55 20.10
C ASP A 216 12.20 5.09 18.68
N ILE A 217 11.77 6.32 18.56
CA ILE A 217 11.48 7.00 17.29
C ILE A 217 12.70 7.08 16.36
N ARG A 218 13.93 7.04 16.90
CA ARG A 218 15.17 7.09 16.10
C ARG A 218 15.30 5.87 15.18
N VAL A 219 14.78 4.71 15.60
CA VAL A 219 14.76 3.49 14.79
C VAL A 219 13.95 3.72 13.53
N TYR A 220 12.73 4.25 13.66
CA TYR A 220 11.85 4.55 12.52
C TYR A 220 12.45 5.62 11.62
N ARG A 221 13.02 6.68 12.18
CA ARG A 221 13.65 7.76 11.43
C ARG A 221 14.85 7.32 10.60
N LEU A 222 15.56 6.27 11.01
CA LEU A 222 16.64 5.67 10.22
C LEU A 222 16.11 4.69 9.18
N VAL A 223 15.24 3.76 9.58
CA VAL A 223 14.80 2.64 8.73
C VAL A 223 13.85 3.08 7.62
N PHE A 224 12.90 3.96 7.91
CA PHE A 224 11.86 4.35 6.93
C PHE A 224 12.39 5.05 5.67
N PRO A 225 13.34 6.00 5.74
CA PRO A 225 13.94 6.57 4.52
C PRO A 225 14.65 5.51 3.66
N ILE A 226 15.32 4.54 4.28
CA ILE A 226 16.01 3.46 3.57
C ILE A 226 14.99 2.55 2.88
N LEU A 227 13.93 2.12 3.60
CA LEU A 227 12.87 1.30 3.03
C LEU A 227 12.11 2.05 1.93
N GLY A 228 11.82 3.33 2.13
CA GLY A 228 11.14 4.18 1.14
C GLY A 228 11.97 4.35 -0.13
N LEU A 229 13.28 4.55 0.00
CA LEU A 229 14.19 4.66 -1.14
C LEU A 229 14.29 3.34 -1.91
N LEU A 230 14.55 2.23 -1.21
CA LEU A 230 14.62 0.90 -1.82
C LEU A 230 13.28 0.51 -2.46
N GLY A 231 12.17 0.74 -1.75
CA GLY A 231 10.83 0.50 -2.26
C GLY A 231 10.56 1.27 -3.54
N SER A 232 10.84 2.58 -3.53
CA SER A 232 10.67 3.45 -4.70
C SER A 232 11.53 3.02 -5.89
N ALA A 233 12.80 2.66 -5.65
CA ALA A 233 13.71 2.18 -6.70
C ALA A 233 13.20 0.89 -7.36
N LEU A 234 12.70 -0.05 -6.57
CA LEU A 234 12.12 -1.29 -7.08
C LEU A 234 10.80 -1.05 -7.84
N LEU A 235 9.97 -0.08 -7.42
CA LEU A 235 8.78 0.32 -8.19
C LEU A 235 9.13 0.89 -9.56
N VAL A 236 10.25 1.60 -9.69
CA VAL A 236 10.72 2.06 -11.01
C VAL A 236 11.04 0.86 -11.92
N ILE A 237 11.60 -0.22 -11.37
CA ILE A 237 11.86 -1.46 -12.14
C ILE A 237 10.53 -2.08 -12.61
N VAL A 238 9.51 -2.15 -11.76
CA VAL A 238 8.17 -2.62 -12.16
C VAL A 238 7.63 -1.76 -13.29
N TYR A 239 7.61 -0.45 -13.12
CA TYR A 239 7.10 0.48 -14.13
C TYR A 239 7.85 0.38 -15.45
N ALA A 240 9.18 0.32 -15.43
CA ALA A 240 9.99 0.32 -16.66
C ALA A 240 9.87 -0.98 -17.48
N ASN A 241 9.62 -2.10 -16.81
CA ASN A 241 9.71 -3.42 -17.46
C ASN A 241 8.36 -4.13 -17.64
N THR A 242 7.26 -3.60 -17.13
CA THR A 242 5.92 -4.17 -17.37
C THR A 242 5.16 -3.38 -18.43
N GLN A 243 4.26 -4.04 -19.16
CA GLN A 243 3.37 -3.39 -20.14
C GLN A 243 1.96 -3.94 -20.01
N GLU A 244 0.99 -3.03 -19.92
CA GLU A 244 -0.42 -3.42 -19.95
C GLU A 244 -0.80 -3.85 -21.37
N LYS A 245 -1.33 -5.08 -21.51
CA LYS A 245 -1.70 -5.67 -22.78
C LYS A 245 -3.20 -5.62 -23.05
N ILE A 246 -3.98 -5.46 -21.96
CA ILE A 246 -5.42 -5.23 -22.05
C ILE A 246 -5.64 -3.73 -21.94
N ILE A 247 -5.79 -3.07 -23.09
CA ILE A 247 -6.01 -1.61 -23.18
C ILE A 247 -7.48 -1.38 -23.52
N GLN A 248 -8.15 -0.57 -22.70
CA GLN A 248 -9.53 -0.14 -22.99
C GLN A 248 -9.55 0.84 -24.18
N ALA A 249 -10.51 0.63 -25.08
CA ALA A 249 -10.71 1.56 -26.20
C ALA A 249 -11.01 2.99 -25.69
N LYS A 250 -10.43 4.00 -26.35
CA LYS A 250 -10.61 5.42 -25.97
C LYS A 250 -12.07 5.88 -26.00
N THR A 251 -12.90 5.21 -26.80
CA THR A 251 -14.32 5.53 -27.01
C THR A 251 -15.25 4.87 -26.00
N HIS A 252 -14.75 3.92 -25.18
CA HIS A 252 -15.58 3.19 -24.24
C HIS A 252 -15.63 3.95 -22.91
N VAL A 253 -16.58 4.87 -22.78
CA VAL A 253 -16.89 5.56 -21.52
C VAL A 253 -18.03 4.82 -20.84
N ILE A 254 -17.72 4.05 -19.81
CA ILE A 254 -18.72 3.42 -18.96
C ILE A 254 -19.21 4.49 -17.98
N GLN A 255 -20.31 5.14 -18.30
CA GLN A 255 -21.02 6.01 -17.35
C GLN A 255 -21.94 5.15 -16.48
N ILE A 256 -21.41 4.50 -15.47
CA ILE A 256 -22.22 3.81 -14.46
C ILE A 256 -22.56 4.83 -13.38
N LYS A 257 -23.86 5.10 -13.18
CA LYS A 257 -24.30 5.90 -12.03
C LYS A 257 -23.99 5.13 -10.75
N PHE A 258 -23.50 5.83 -9.74
CA PHE A 258 -23.17 5.24 -8.44
C PHE A 258 -24.32 4.40 -7.86
N THR A 259 -25.55 4.89 -8.01
CA THR A 259 -26.77 4.19 -7.58
C THR A 259 -26.96 2.84 -8.27
N ASP A 260 -26.63 2.73 -9.55
CA ASP A 260 -26.79 1.48 -10.31
C ASP A 260 -25.67 0.50 -9.98
N ALA A 261 -24.45 0.99 -9.77
CA ALA A 261 -23.33 0.19 -9.26
C ALA A 261 -23.66 -0.37 -7.87
N PHE A 262 -24.17 0.46 -6.96
CA PHE A 262 -24.58 0.02 -5.62
C PHE A 262 -25.69 -1.03 -5.65
N LYS A 263 -26.72 -0.83 -6.48
CA LYS A 263 -27.79 -1.83 -6.66
C LYS A 263 -27.27 -3.15 -7.21
N ALA A 264 -26.32 -3.11 -8.17
CA ALA A 264 -25.72 -4.31 -8.74
C ALA A 264 -24.93 -5.09 -7.67
N VAL A 265 -24.14 -4.40 -6.85
CA VAL A 265 -23.39 -5.00 -5.74
C VAL A 265 -24.35 -5.56 -4.68
N ALA A 266 -25.37 -4.80 -4.29
CA ALA A 266 -26.36 -5.23 -3.28
C ALA A 266 -27.12 -6.51 -3.71
N LYS A 267 -27.34 -6.71 -5.02
CA LYS A 267 -27.99 -7.92 -5.56
C LYS A 267 -27.04 -9.09 -5.75
N ASN A 268 -25.73 -8.89 -5.67
CA ASN A 268 -24.74 -9.92 -5.91
C ASN A 268 -24.54 -10.79 -4.66
N LYS A 269 -25.18 -11.97 -4.61
CA LYS A 269 -25.07 -12.90 -3.49
C LYS A 269 -23.62 -13.37 -3.23
N TYR A 270 -22.79 -13.50 -4.28
CA TYR A 270 -21.41 -13.94 -4.13
C TYR A 270 -20.54 -12.87 -3.46
N PHE A 271 -20.82 -11.60 -3.75
CA PHE A 271 -20.19 -10.48 -3.05
C PHE A 271 -20.42 -10.56 -1.54
N TRP A 272 -21.67 -10.79 -1.12
CA TRP A 272 -22.02 -10.89 0.29
C TRP A 272 -21.40 -12.10 0.97
N ILE A 273 -21.35 -13.27 0.29
CA ILE A 273 -20.71 -14.48 0.83
C ILE A 273 -19.22 -14.24 1.06
N ILE A 274 -18.50 -13.63 0.09
CA ILE A 274 -17.08 -13.33 0.22
C ILE A 274 -16.84 -12.28 1.30
N SER A 275 -17.68 -11.24 1.37
CA SER A 275 -17.59 -10.21 2.40
C SER A 275 -17.80 -10.77 3.80
N LEU A 276 -18.80 -11.64 3.99
CA LEU A 276 -19.05 -12.33 5.26
C LEU A 276 -17.88 -13.24 5.65
N ALA A 277 -17.35 -14.01 4.70
CA ALA A 277 -16.16 -14.84 4.95
C ALA A 277 -14.96 -13.99 5.38
N GLY A 278 -14.73 -12.84 4.73
CA GLY A 278 -13.70 -11.89 5.12
C GLY A 278 -13.93 -11.32 6.53
N TRP A 279 -15.15 -10.95 6.89
CA TRP A 279 -15.47 -10.44 8.23
C TRP A 279 -15.25 -11.51 9.32
N ILE A 280 -15.63 -12.75 9.06
CA ILE A 280 -15.39 -13.86 10.00
C ILE A 280 -13.88 -14.09 10.19
N GLY A 281 -13.08 -14.04 9.11
CA GLY A 281 -11.62 -14.14 9.19
C GLY A 281 -10.93 -12.99 9.94
N PHE A 282 -11.59 -11.86 10.15
CA PHE A 282 -11.09 -10.78 11.01
C PHE A 282 -11.42 -10.96 12.51
N LEU A 283 -12.24 -11.95 12.86
CA LEU A 283 -12.64 -12.23 14.24
C LEU A 283 -11.73 -13.27 14.93
N GLU A 284 -10.81 -13.90 14.19
CA GLU A 284 -9.73 -14.74 14.70
C GLU A 284 -8.49 -13.89 15.07
#